data_12acf6748b1a7994d4e066f05518c126
#
_entry.id   12acf6748b1a7994d4e066f05518c126
#
_cell.length_a   1.000
_cell.length_b   1.000
_cell.length_c   1.000
_cell.angle_alpha   90.00
_cell.angle_beta   90.00
_cell.angle_gamma   90.00
#
_symmetry.space_group_name_H-M   'P 1'
#
loop_
_entity.id
_entity.type
_entity.pdbx_description
1 polymer ?
#
loop_
_entity_poly.entity_id
_entity_poly.type
_entity_poly.pdbx_seq_one_letter_code
_entity_poly.pdbx_strand_id
1 'polypeptide(L)'
;LVVRDPGLPLERSVLLLWERRAESEAPQQASAMAEMVISLARELLRQGVRCSVAWNNAAGQDCALYELEDENDLYDMLPKLLSAPASPTLESVAELYLRQYGRANGKTVFVSAGGCPALERVCDPAELVGLFCASELPQDFPGRGYCFSPDGEAALYEIDLY
;
A
#
# COMPACT_ATOMS: atom_id res chain seq x y z
N LEU A 1 16.74 -14.45 23.77
CA LEU A 1 16.26 -14.43 23.32
C LEU A 1 15.79 -14.30 22.71
N VAL A 2 16.05 -14.16 22.87
CA VAL A 2 15.42 -14.13 22.42
C VAL A 2 14.58 -14.03 21.94
N VAL A 3 14.45 -13.88 22.23
CA VAL A 3 13.55 -13.88 21.89
C VAL A 3 12.92 -13.37 21.29
N ARG A 4 13.04 -12.91 21.35
CA ARG A 4 12.52 -12.33 20.71
C ARG A 4 12.46 -12.37 19.71
N ASP A 5 12.87 -12.79 19.79
CA ASP A 5 12.71 -12.95 18.84
C ASP A 5 12.53 -13.55 18.11
N PRO A 6 12.77 -13.40 18.55
CA PRO A 6 12.77 -14.50 17.64
C PRO A 6 11.51 -14.74 16.95
N GLY A 7 11.00 -15.66 16.73
CA GLY A 7 9.86 -15.89 15.87
C GLY A 7 9.19 -14.64 15.30
N LEU A 8 9.26 -13.58 15.99
CA LEU A 8 8.72 -12.30 15.56
C LEU A 8 9.29 -11.80 14.26
N PRO A 9 10.61 -11.87 14.01
CA PRO A 9 11.15 -11.46 12.71
C PRO A 9 10.62 -12.31 11.56
N LEU A 10 10.30 -13.56 11.79
CA LEU A 10 9.77 -14.46 10.78
C LEU A 10 8.35 -14.07 10.37
N GLU A 11 7.64 -13.42 11.27
CA GLU A 11 6.27 -13.00 11.05
C GLU A 11 6.16 -11.58 10.50
N ARG A 12 7.28 -10.92 10.30
CA ARG A 12 7.25 -9.55 9.76
C ARG A 12 6.76 -9.57 8.33
N SER A 13 5.60 -9.01 8.14
CA SER A 13 5.04 -8.76 6.82
C SER A 13 4.37 -7.41 6.82
N VAL A 14 4.39 -6.76 5.66
CA VAL A 14 3.78 -5.46 5.45
C VAL A 14 2.77 -5.60 4.33
N LEU A 15 1.57 -5.10 4.55
CA LEU A 15 0.54 -5.04 3.54
C LEU A 15 0.56 -3.66 2.89
N LEU A 16 0.76 -3.60 1.58
CA LEU A 16 0.69 -2.37 0.80
C LEU A 16 -0.65 -2.34 0.07
N LEU A 17 -1.52 -1.40 0.44
CA LEU A 17 -2.82 -1.19 -0.19
C LEU A 17 -2.74 0.03 -1.10
N TRP A 18 -2.87 -0.15 -2.40
CA TRP A 18 -2.86 0.94 -3.36
C TRP A 18 -4.28 1.23 -3.82
N GLU A 19 -4.80 2.38 -3.40
CA GLU A 19 -6.13 2.84 -3.78
C GLU A 19 -6.10 3.42 -5.19
N ARG A 20 -6.76 2.76 -6.13
CA ARG A 20 -6.83 3.18 -7.51
C ARG A 20 -8.25 3.65 -7.84
N ARG A 21 -8.43 4.94 -8.06
CA ARG A 21 -9.73 5.51 -8.41
C ARG A 21 -9.62 6.40 -9.63
N ALA A 22 -10.39 6.05 -10.66
CA ALA A 22 -10.40 6.80 -11.92
C ALA A 22 -10.81 8.27 -11.73
N GLU A 23 -11.65 8.55 -10.75
CA GLU A 23 -12.21 9.88 -10.51
C GLU A 23 -11.26 10.84 -9.81
N SER A 24 -10.34 10.33 -9.02
CA SER A 24 -9.51 11.16 -8.15
C SER A 24 -8.03 11.10 -8.46
N GLU A 25 -7.64 10.38 -9.52
CA GLU A 25 -6.22 10.22 -9.81
C GLU A 25 -5.88 10.76 -11.21
N ALA A 26 -4.97 11.74 -11.25
CA ALA A 26 -4.39 12.19 -12.50
C ALA A 26 -3.30 11.20 -12.96
N PRO A 27 -2.97 11.16 -14.28
CA PRO A 27 -1.94 10.23 -14.78
C PRO A 27 -0.59 10.36 -14.06
N GLN A 28 -0.16 11.57 -13.73
CA GLN A 28 1.09 11.79 -13.00
C GLN A 28 1.03 11.22 -11.58
N GLN A 29 -0.13 11.31 -10.94
CA GLN A 29 -0.33 10.75 -9.60
C GLN A 29 -0.28 9.22 -9.65
N ALA A 30 -0.90 8.62 -10.66
CA ALA A 30 -0.87 7.17 -10.85
C ALA A 30 0.56 6.65 -10.99
N SER A 31 1.38 7.33 -11.82
CA SER A 31 2.79 6.97 -12.01
C SER A 31 3.60 7.13 -10.73
N ALA A 32 3.41 8.23 -10.02
CA ALA A 32 4.12 8.50 -8.77
C ALA A 32 3.77 7.48 -7.68
N MET A 33 2.49 7.12 -7.59
CA MET A 33 2.04 6.10 -6.63
C MET A 33 2.60 4.72 -6.98
N ALA A 34 2.61 4.35 -8.26
CA ALA A 34 3.19 3.09 -8.70
C ALA A 34 4.68 3.02 -8.34
N GLU A 35 5.43 4.08 -8.60
CA GLU A 35 6.84 4.16 -8.21
C GLU A 35 7.03 4.04 -6.70
N MET A 36 6.17 4.68 -5.93
CA MET A 36 6.23 4.61 -4.46
C MET A 36 5.99 3.18 -3.98
N VAL A 37 4.96 2.51 -4.50
CA VAL A 37 4.65 1.13 -4.13
C VAL A 37 5.82 0.19 -4.49
N ILE A 38 6.35 0.33 -5.70
CA ILE A 38 7.47 -0.50 -6.17
C ILE A 38 8.73 -0.26 -5.33
N SER A 39 9.07 1.00 -5.08
CA SER A 39 10.25 1.36 -4.30
C SER A 39 10.16 0.86 -2.87
N LEU A 40 8.99 1.00 -2.27
CA LEU A 40 8.75 0.54 -0.91
C LEU A 40 8.81 -0.99 -0.82
N ALA A 41 8.17 -1.68 -1.76
CA ALA A 41 8.23 -3.15 -1.81
C ALA A 41 9.66 -3.64 -1.98
N ARG A 42 10.42 -3.02 -2.89
CA ARG A 42 11.83 -3.37 -3.11
C ARG A 42 12.66 -3.18 -1.84
N GLU A 43 12.48 -2.07 -1.17
CA GLU A 43 13.24 -1.78 0.05
C GLU A 43 12.90 -2.75 1.18
N LEU A 44 11.62 -3.08 1.35
CA LEU A 44 11.19 -4.08 2.33
C LEU A 44 11.82 -5.44 2.06
N LEU A 45 11.81 -5.87 0.80
CA LEU A 45 12.41 -7.14 0.41
C LEU A 45 13.92 -7.16 0.64
N ARG A 46 14.62 -6.04 0.39
CA ARG A 46 16.04 -5.92 0.69
C ARG A 46 16.35 -6.04 2.17
N GLN A 47 15.43 -5.60 3.02
CA GLN A 47 15.55 -5.73 4.46
C GLN A 47 15.09 -7.08 4.99
N GLY A 48 14.71 -8.00 4.10
CA GLY A 48 14.22 -9.32 4.49
C GLY A 48 12.79 -9.32 5.01
N VAL A 49 12.03 -8.28 4.73
CA VAL A 49 10.62 -8.17 5.14
C VAL A 49 9.73 -8.59 3.99
N ARG A 50 8.90 -9.58 4.22
CA ARG A 50 7.88 -9.99 3.25
C ARG A 50 6.84 -8.89 3.11
N CYS A 51 6.30 -8.72 1.92
CA CYS A 51 5.21 -7.80 1.72
C CYS A 51 4.16 -8.37 0.77
N SER A 52 2.94 -7.91 0.95
CA SER A 52 1.84 -8.17 0.03
C SER A 52 1.40 -6.86 -0.57
N VAL A 53 1.08 -6.85 -1.85
CA VAL A 53 0.62 -5.66 -2.56
C VAL A 53 -0.78 -5.94 -3.10
N ALA A 54 -1.71 -5.07 -2.78
CA ALA A 54 -3.09 -5.18 -3.25
C ALA A 54 -3.56 -3.87 -3.86
N TRP A 55 -4.33 -3.97 -4.93
CA TRP A 55 -4.98 -2.80 -5.56
C TRP A 55 -6.35 -3.18 -6.10
N ASN A 56 -7.16 -2.17 -6.40
CA ASN A 56 -8.49 -2.37 -6.97
C ASN A 56 -8.37 -3.01 -8.35
N ASN A 57 -9.07 -4.12 -8.56
CA ASN A 57 -9.14 -4.75 -9.87
C ASN A 57 -10.12 -3.96 -10.77
N ALA A 58 -9.77 -3.79 -12.04
CA ALA A 58 -10.61 -3.08 -13.00
C ALA A 58 -12.00 -3.67 -13.17
N ALA A 59 -12.16 -4.96 -12.94
CA ALA A 59 -13.47 -5.61 -12.95
C ALA A 59 -14.36 -5.19 -11.78
N GLY A 60 -13.79 -4.54 -10.77
CA GLY A 60 -14.52 -3.83 -9.73
C GLY A 60 -15.16 -4.67 -8.64
N GLN A 61 -14.89 -5.95 -8.60
CA GLN A 61 -15.53 -6.84 -7.62
C GLN A 61 -14.57 -7.44 -6.60
N ASP A 62 -13.28 -7.34 -6.87
CA ASP A 62 -12.26 -7.85 -5.97
C ASP A 62 -11.01 -6.97 -6.00
N CYS A 63 -10.04 -7.29 -5.18
CA CYS A 63 -8.72 -6.70 -5.27
C CYS A 63 -7.71 -7.72 -5.81
N ALA A 64 -6.78 -7.23 -6.61
CA ALA A 64 -5.61 -8.01 -6.96
C ALA A 64 -4.70 -8.07 -5.72
N LEU A 65 -4.16 -9.24 -5.42
CA LEU A 65 -3.26 -9.43 -4.30
C LEU A 65 -2.05 -10.25 -4.75
N TYR A 66 -0.86 -9.73 -4.45
CA TYR A 66 0.41 -10.40 -4.74
C TYR A 66 1.24 -10.48 -3.48
N GLU A 67 1.64 -11.69 -3.14
CA GLU A 67 2.54 -11.93 -2.01
C GLU A 67 3.97 -11.97 -2.52
N LEU A 68 4.83 -11.15 -1.94
CA LEU A 68 6.22 -10.98 -2.36
C LEU A 68 7.15 -11.49 -1.27
N GLU A 69 7.96 -12.48 -1.59
CA GLU A 69 8.98 -13.01 -0.70
C GLU A 69 10.39 -12.60 -1.13
N ASP A 70 10.58 -12.36 -2.43
CA ASP A 70 11.86 -11.98 -3.01
C ASP A 70 11.69 -11.04 -4.21
N GLU A 71 12.82 -10.59 -4.78
CA GLU A 71 12.79 -9.69 -5.93
C GLU A 71 12.21 -10.33 -7.20
N ASN A 72 12.27 -11.64 -7.34
CA ASN A 72 11.66 -12.31 -8.49
C ASN A 72 10.14 -12.16 -8.45
N ASP A 73 9.54 -12.28 -7.28
CA ASP A 73 8.11 -12.04 -7.11
C ASP A 73 7.75 -10.61 -7.49
N LEU A 74 8.59 -9.65 -7.13
CA LEU A 74 8.40 -8.25 -7.50
C LEU A 74 8.43 -8.08 -9.01
N TYR A 75 9.40 -8.68 -9.71
CA TYR A 75 9.48 -8.60 -11.16
C TYR A 75 8.28 -9.23 -11.84
N ASP A 76 7.77 -10.33 -11.30
CA ASP A 76 6.56 -10.99 -11.83
C ASP A 76 5.31 -10.11 -11.64
N MET A 77 5.26 -9.32 -10.60
CA MET A 77 4.15 -8.43 -10.31
C MET A 77 4.17 -7.16 -11.19
N LEU A 78 5.36 -6.64 -11.52
CA LEU A 78 5.52 -5.33 -12.17
C LEU A 78 4.65 -5.14 -13.42
N PRO A 79 4.61 -6.06 -14.40
CA PRO A 79 3.78 -5.85 -15.58
C PRO A 79 2.30 -5.70 -15.24
N LYS A 80 1.82 -6.42 -14.26
CA LYS A 80 0.43 -6.40 -13.83
C LYS A 80 0.10 -5.11 -13.09
N LEU A 81 0.98 -4.67 -12.22
CA LEU A 81 0.81 -3.43 -11.48
C LEU A 81 0.84 -2.21 -12.42
N LEU A 82 1.81 -2.17 -13.34
CA LEU A 82 1.99 -1.04 -14.25
C LEU A 82 0.90 -0.96 -15.32
N SER A 83 0.29 -2.08 -15.68
CA SER A 83 -0.80 -2.11 -16.67
C SER A 83 -2.20 -2.06 -16.03
N ALA A 84 -2.28 -2.05 -14.70
CA ALA A 84 -3.57 -2.03 -14.02
C ALA A 84 -4.30 -0.70 -14.27
N PRO A 85 -5.51 -0.73 -14.83
CA PRO A 85 -6.27 0.50 -15.00
C PRO A 85 -6.86 0.97 -13.68
N ALA A 86 -7.11 2.26 -13.57
CA ALA A 86 -7.82 2.81 -12.42
C ALA A 86 -9.23 2.22 -12.36
N SER A 87 -9.68 1.87 -11.18
CA SER A 87 -10.99 1.29 -10.98
C SER A 87 -12.10 2.32 -11.10
N PRO A 88 -13.16 2.05 -11.86
CA PRO A 88 -14.32 2.92 -11.90
C PRO A 88 -15.26 2.73 -10.69
N THR A 89 -14.98 1.77 -9.82
CA THR A 89 -15.86 1.49 -8.69
C THR A 89 -15.69 2.51 -7.57
N LEU A 90 -16.73 2.64 -6.76
CA LEU A 90 -16.69 3.46 -5.56
C LEU A 90 -16.11 2.71 -4.36
N GLU A 91 -15.97 1.40 -4.46
CA GLU A 91 -15.39 0.61 -3.38
C GLU A 91 -13.88 0.80 -3.28
N SER A 92 -13.39 1.04 -2.08
CA SER A 92 -11.98 1.19 -1.82
C SER A 92 -11.27 -0.17 -1.81
N VAL A 93 -9.98 -0.18 -2.07
CA VAL A 93 -9.16 -1.39 -1.96
C VAL A 93 -9.20 -1.94 -0.53
N ALA A 94 -9.32 -1.06 0.46
CA ALA A 94 -9.41 -1.46 1.86
C ALA A 94 -10.68 -2.29 2.13
N GLU A 95 -11.82 -1.85 1.63
CA GLU A 95 -13.07 -2.58 1.78
C GLU A 95 -13.06 -3.90 1.03
N LEU A 96 -12.53 -3.90 -0.19
CA LEU A 96 -12.38 -5.11 -0.98
C LEU A 96 -11.47 -6.13 -0.27
N TYR A 97 -10.36 -5.66 0.26
CA TYR A 97 -9.43 -6.50 1.01
C TYR A 97 -10.10 -7.10 2.26
N LEU A 98 -10.77 -6.26 3.03
CA LEU A 98 -11.47 -6.70 4.25
C LEU A 98 -12.50 -7.79 3.94
N ARG A 99 -13.24 -7.61 2.85
CA ARG A 99 -14.27 -8.57 2.45
C ARG A 99 -13.69 -9.91 2.00
N GLN A 100 -12.55 -9.89 1.30
CA GLN A 100 -11.94 -11.10 0.75
C GLN A 100 -11.04 -11.82 1.75
N TYR A 101 -10.28 -11.09 2.54
CA TYR A 101 -9.19 -11.63 3.36
C TYR A 101 -9.35 -11.38 4.85
N GLY A 102 -10.32 -10.57 5.23
CA GLY A 102 -10.52 -10.17 6.62
C GLY A 102 -9.57 -9.07 7.05
N ARG A 103 -9.48 -8.89 8.34
CA ARG A 103 -8.67 -7.83 8.94
C ARG A 103 -7.18 -8.13 8.78
N ALA A 104 -6.43 -7.12 8.39
CA ALA A 104 -4.98 -7.23 8.24
C ALA A 104 -4.28 -7.31 9.61
N ASN A 105 -3.27 -8.15 9.68
CA ASN A 105 -2.41 -8.26 10.85
C ASN A 105 -1.05 -7.63 10.56
N GLY A 106 -0.54 -6.83 11.51
CA GLY A 106 0.76 -6.17 11.36
C GLY A 106 0.67 -4.86 10.59
N LYS A 107 1.80 -4.43 10.05
CA LYS A 107 1.91 -3.13 9.38
C LYS A 107 1.14 -3.08 8.08
N THR A 108 0.39 -2.01 7.91
CA THR A 108 -0.34 -1.72 6.68
C THR A 108 0.05 -0.34 6.17
N VAL A 109 0.40 -0.25 4.90
CA VAL A 109 0.68 1.01 4.23
C VAL A 109 -0.42 1.26 3.19
N PHE A 110 -1.10 2.37 3.34
CA PHE A 110 -2.14 2.79 2.42
C PHE A 110 -1.61 3.88 1.50
N VAL A 111 -1.65 3.64 0.18
CA VAL A 111 -1.17 4.59 -0.83
C VAL A 111 -2.36 5.09 -1.63
N SER A 112 -2.56 6.40 -1.68
CA SER A 112 -3.71 7.02 -2.34
C SER A 112 -3.38 8.41 -2.86
N ALA A 113 -4.12 8.86 -3.89
CA ALA A 113 -4.04 10.22 -4.38
C ALA A 113 -4.88 11.20 -3.52
N GLY A 114 -5.72 10.66 -2.67
CA GLY A 114 -6.60 11.44 -1.80
C GLY A 114 -7.77 10.60 -1.36
N GLY A 115 -8.45 11.05 -0.33
CA GLY A 115 -9.53 10.29 0.26
C GLY A 115 -9.04 9.18 1.17
N CYS A 116 -9.83 8.88 2.16
CA CYS A 116 -9.49 7.91 3.18
C CYS A 116 -10.75 7.11 3.52
N PRO A 117 -10.79 5.83 3.17
CA PRO A 117 -11.88 4.97 3.63
C PRO A 117 -11.72 4.69 5.14
N ALA A 118 -12.68 3.99 5.71
CA ALA A 118 -12.64 3.60 7.11
C ALA A 118 -11.59 2.50 7.35
N LEU A 119 -10.32 2.91 7.36
CA LEU A 119 -9.17 2.01 7.47
C LEU A 119 -9.06 1.32 8.83
N GLU A 120 -9.65 1.91 9.86
CA GLU A 120 -9.68 1.30 11.20
C GLU A 120 -10.42 -0.03 11.23
N ARG A 121 -11.23 -0.31 10.24
CA ARG A 121 -11.90 -1.60 10.09
C ARG A 121 -10.97 -2.67 9.53
N VAL A 122 -9.96 -2.25 8.78
CA VAL A 122 -9.05 -3.14 8.06
C VAL A 122 -7.84 -3.50 8.90
N CYS A 123 -7.33 -2.56 9.66
CA CYS A 123 -6.14 -2.76 10.48
C CYS A 123 -6.16 -1.88 11.73
N ASP A 124 -5.25 -2.18 12.64
CA ASP A 124 -5.04 -1.35 13.83
C ASP A 124 -4.45 0.00 13.39
N PRO A 125 -5.06 1.14 13.80
CA PRO A 125 -4.50 2.46 13.51
C PRO A 125 -3.04 2.63 13.95
N ALA A 126 -2.61 1.97 15.01
CA ALA A 126 -1.23 2.02 15.46
C ALA A 126 -0.26 1.36 14.46
N GLU A 127 -0.76 0.48 13.61
CA GLU A 127 0.01 -0.23 12.60
C GLU A 127 -0.16 0.39 11.19
N LEU A 128 -0.91 1.48 11.08
CA LEU A 128 -1.28 2.07 9.80
C LEU A 128 -0.38 3.26 9.46
N VAL A 129 0.16 3.23 8.23
CA VAL A 129 0.89 4.35 7.64
C VAL A 129 0.22 4.72 6.32
N GLY A 130 -0.01 5.99 6.09
CA GLY A 130 -0.58 6.50 4.85
C GLY A 130 0.45 7.27 4.03
N LEU A 131 0.49 7.00 2.74
CA LEU A 131 1.31 7.73 1.76
C LEU A 131 0.37 8.34 0.74
N PHE A 132 0.26 9.66 0.77
CA PHE A 132 -0.70 10.37 -0.06
C PHE A 132 0.01 11.21 -1.12
N CYS A 133 -0.31 10.95 -2.39
CA CYS A 133 0.15 11.76 -3.51
C CYS A 133 -0.73 12.99 -3.61
N ALA A 134 -0.57 13.90 -2.65
CA ALA A 134 -1.40 15.09 -2.47
C ALA A 134 -0.62 16.15 -1.70
N SER A 135 -1.12 17.38 -1.71
CA SER A 135 -0.50 18.48 -0.97
C SER A 135 -0.83 18.46 0.53
N GLU A 136 -1.92 17.83 0.90
CA GLU A 136 -2.40 17.78 2.28
C GLU A 136 -2.86 16.38 2.66
N LEU A 137 -2.72 16.06 3.94
CA LEU A 137 -3.22 14.81 4.48
C LEU A 137 -4.75 14.87 4.61
N PRO A 138 -5.46 13.75 4.37
CA PRO A 138 -6.88 13.66 4.71
C PRO A 138 -7.09 13.91 6.21
N GLN A 139 -8.11 14.69 6.54
CA GLN A 139 -8.37 15.12 7.93
C GLN A 139 -8.67 13.95 8.87
N ASP A 140 -9.31 12.92 8.36
CA ASP A 140 -9.78 11.79 9.17
C ASP A 140 -8.87 10.57 9.08
N PHE A 141 -7.63 10.75 8.64
CA PHE A 141 -6.72 9.62 8.53
C PHE A 141 -6.29 9.14 9.92
N PRO A 142 -6.57 7.87 10.27
CA PRO A 142 -6.39 7.39 11.64
C PRO A 142 -4.96 7.03 12.01
N GLY A 143 -4.06 6.89 11.04
CA GLY A 143 -2.67 6.47 11.27
C GLY A 143 -1.68 7.61 11.10
N ARG A 144 -0.42 7.26 10.90
CA ARG A 144 0.62 8.22 10.54
C ARG A 144 0.59 8.46 9.03
N GLY A 145 0.54 9.72 8.62
CA GLY A 145 0.43 10.08 7.22
C GLY A 145 1.62 10.88 6.72
N TYR A 146 1.96 10.66 5.46
CA TYR A 146 3.00 11.39 4.73
C TYR A 146 2.43 11.79 3.38
N CYS A 147 2.79 12.99 2.92
CA CYS A 147 2.45 13.47 1.59
C CYS A 147 3.67 13.44 0.68
N PHE A 148 3.46 13.16 -0.59
CA PHE A 148 4.51 13.27 -1.60
C PHE A 148 3.94 13.89 -2.87
N SER A 149 4.81 14.53 -3.65
CA SER A 149 4.43 15.22 -4.88
C SER A 149 4.55 14.29 -6.09
N PRO A 150 3.65 14.37 -7.07
CA PRO A 150 3.82 13.64 -8.32
C PRO A 150 5.01 14.11 -9.15
N ASP A 151 5.47 15.36 -8.95
CA ASP A 151 6.65 15.91 -9.61
C ASP A 151 7.90 15.74 -8.76
N GLY A 152 7.74 15.32 -7.53
CA GLY A 152 8.84 15.09 -6.64
C GLY A 152 9.68 13.95 -7.17
N GLU A 153 10.95 14.21 -7.40
CA GLU A 153 11.92 13.16 -7.22
C GLU A 153 11.44 12.43 -5.98
N ALA A 154 11.34 11.11 -6.07
CA ALA A 154 11.00 10.33 -4.91
C ALA A 154 11.97 10.76 -3.83
N ALA A 155 11.65 11.85 -3.21
CA ALA A 155 12.40 12.34 -2.11
C ALA A 155 12.43 11.14 -1.22
N LEU A 156 13.60 10.69 -0.95
CA LEU A 156 13.88 9.60 -0.06
C LEU A 156 13.31 9.99 1.28
N TYR A 157 12.01 9.88 1.37
CA TYR A 157 11.32 10.10 2.61
C TYR A 157 11.71 8.93 3.50
N GLU A 158 12.36 9.23 4.57
CA GLU A 158 12.48 8.27 5.64
C GLU A 158 11.08 7.96 6.12
N ILE A 159 10.51 6.89 5.56
CA ILE A 159 9.23 6.40 6.01
C ILE A 159 9.52 5.45 7.16
N ASP A 160 9.20 5.90 8.34
CA ASP A 160 9.32 5.07 9.52
C ASP A 160 8.09 4.19 9.64
N LEU A 161 8.26 2.90 9.38
CA LEU A 161 7.19 1.92 9.48
C LEU A 161 7.08 1.32 10.88
N TYR A 162 8.10 1.48 11.70
CA TYR A 162 8.15 0.83 13.02
C TYR A 162 8.35 1.82 14.16
#